data_6ad8d10546fb8b7382239acf12cae6bd
#
_entry.id   6ad8d10546fb8b7382239acf12cae6bd
#
_cell.length_a   1.000
_cell.length_b   1.000
_cell.length_c   1.000
_cell.angle_alpha   90.00
_cell.angle_beta   90.00
_cell.angle_gamma   90.00
#
_symmetry.space_group_name_H-M   'P 1'
#
loop_
_entity.id
_entity.type
_entity.pdbx_description
1 polymer ?
#
loop_
_entity_poly.entity_id
_entity_poly.type
_entity_poly.pdbx_seq_one_letter_code
_entity_poly.pdbx_strand_id
1 'polypeptide(L)'
;MKHKFLFSVFIIFFIFVFISLGTWQIIRLNWKNNLILEIENSLKNPPVELTQSNKQNYLKIKTSGNIDFEKQIYLYNLNDDGTPGFEVLNPILIDGENYLLNRGWIPFEKKDMPEINMFDPNNIVGTLKIQGRKNIFKPDNDIEENYWFSLNREDISKFTGKKFSKYIIYLDGNYQFPRPKKITANISNNHKKYAM
;
A
#
# COMPACT_ATOMS: atom_id res chain seq x y z
N MET A 1 -36.84 46.91 -1.18
CA MET A 1 -35.40 47.02 -1.44
C MET A 1 -34.55 45.97 -0.69
N LYS A 2 -34.80 45.71 0.59
CA LYS A 2 -34.02 44.75 1.42
C LYS A 2 -33.98 43.30 0.88
N HIS A 3 -35.09 42.77 0.35
CA HIS A 3 -35.14 41.40 -0.19
C HIS A 3 -34.31 41.23 -1.49
N LYS A 4 -34.25 42.23 -2.34
CA LYS A 4 -33.41 42.19 -3.55
C LYS A 4 -31.91 42.17 -3.20
N PHE A 5 -31.54 42.96 -2.19
CA PHE A 5 -30.17 43.01 -1.68
C PHE A 5 -29.75 41.68 -1.10
N LEU A 6 -30.55 41.05 -0.20
CA LEU A 6 -30.31 39.76 0.37
C LEU A 6 -30.17 38.67 -0.71
N PHE A 7 -31.03 38.71 -1.71
CA PHE A 7 -30.96 37.76 -2.83
C PHE A 7 -29.67 37.91 -3.64
N SER A 8 -29.21 39.13 -3.89
CA SER A 8 -27.94 39.38 -4.59
C SER A 8 -26.74 38.87 -3.77
N VAL A 9 -26.73 39.12 -2.47
CA VAL A 9 -25.67 38.60 -1.57
C VAL A 9 -25.65 37.09 -1.60
N PHE A 10 -26.79 36.44 -1.56
CA PHE A 10 -26.92 34.99 -1.64
C PHE A 10 -26.34 34.43 -2.95
N ILE A 11 -26.66 35.03 -4.08
CA ILE A 11 -26.11 34.61 -5.38
C ILE A 11 -24.59 34.78 -5.41
N ILE A 12 -24.06 35.92 -4.97
CA ILE A 12 -22.62 36.19 -4.95
C ILE A 12 -21.90 35.16 -4.06
N PHE A 13 -22.48 34.82 -2.92
CA PHE A 13 -21.93 33.80 -2.03
C PHE A 13 -21.79 32.42 -2.73
N PHE A 14 -22.85 31.98 -3.43
CA PHE A 14 -22.79 30.71 -4.14
C PHE A 14 -21.82 30.71 -5.32
N ILE A 15 -21.73 31.83 -6.05
CA ILE A 15 -20.73 31.98 -7.11
C ILE A 15 -19.32 31.80 -6.52
N PHE A 16 -19.04 32.44 -5.39
CA PHE A 16 -17.74 32.32 -4.72
C PHE A 16 -17.46 30.86 -4.27
N VAL A 17 -18.46 30.19 -3.70
CA VAL A 17 -18.35 28.76 -3.30
C VAL A 17 -18.06 27.89 -4.50
N PHE A 18 -18.77 28.07 -5.63
CA PHE A 18 -18.53 27.23 -6.81
C PHE A 18 -17.16 27.48 -7.44
N ILE A 19 -16.70 28.74 -7.50
CA ILE A 19 -15.34 29.08 -7.97
C ILE A 19 -14.29 28.40 -7.05
N SER A 20 -14.46 28.49 -5.75
CA SER A 20 -13.56 27.89 -4.78
C SER A 20 -13.50 26.36 -4.93
N LEU A 21 -14.65 25.71 -5.08
CA LEU A 21 -14.74 24.26 -5.31
C LEU A 21 -14.11 23.87 -6.66
N GLY A 22 -14.35 24.63 -7.71
CA GLY A 22 -13.75 24.42 -9.04
C GLY A 22 -12.23 24.51 -8.98
N THR A 23 -11.71 25.58 -8.36
CA THR A 23 -10.27 25.75 -8.16
C THR A 23 -9.65 24.62 -7.35
N TRP A 24 -10.30 24.22 -6.26
CA TRP A 24 -9.86 23.07 -5.44
C TRP A 24 -9.80 21.77 -6.27
N GLN A 25 -10.78 21.51 -7.14
CA GLN A 25 -10.80 20.32 -8.01
C GLN A 25 -9.59 20.31 -8.98
N ILE A 26 -9.24 21.46 -9.57
CA ILE A 26 -8.09 21.57 -10.48
C ILE A 26 -6.78 21.32 -9.71
N ILE A 27 -6.61 21.93 -8.55
CA ILE A 27 -5.42 21.72 -7.71
C ILE A 27 -5.30 20.25 -7.33
N ARG A 28 -6.40 19.62 -6.93
CA ARG A 28 -6.45 18.21 -6.56
C ARG A 28 -6.09 17.28 -7.72
N LEU A 29 -6.60 17.59 -8.93
CA LEU A 29 -6.27 16.83 -10.14
C LEU A 29 -4.79 16.91 -10.47
N ASN A 30 -4.21 18.12 -10.48
CA ASN A 30 -2.79 18.30 -10.75
C ASN A 30 -1.89 17.59 -9.74
N TRP A 31 -2.21 17.70 -8.45
CA TRP A 31 -1.50 16.95 -7.40
C TRP A 31 -1.53 15.45 -7.65
N LYS A 32 -2.70 14.89 -8.00
CA LYS A 32 -2.87 13.48 -8.30
C LYS A 32 -2.06 13.03 -9.52
N ASN A 33 -2.09 13.79 -10.59
CA ASN A 33 -1.33 13.51 -11.80
C ASN A 33 0.18 13.50 -11.53
N ASN A 34 0.69 14.47 -10.79
CA ASN A 34 2.09 14.53 -10.40
C ASN A 34 2.50 13.32 -9.56
N LEU A 35 1.66 12.91 -8.60
CA LEU A 35 1.91 11.72 -7.78
C LEU A 35 1.94 10.44 -8.63
N ILE A 36 1.03 10.29 -9.60
CA ILE A 36 1.02 9.16 -10.53
C ILE A 36 2.33 9.12 -11.34
N LEU A 37 2.74 10.25 -11.90
CA LEU A 37 3.99 10.35 -12.68
C LEU A 37 5.22 10.03 -11.82
N GLU A 38 5.27 10.50 -10.58
CA GLU A 38 6.37 10.19 -9.65
C GLU A 38 6.46 8.68 -9.38
N ILE A 39 5.31 8.05 -9.10
CA ILE A 39 5.25 6.59 -8.86
C ILE A 39 5.66 5.81 -10.11
N GLU A 40 5.12 6.16 -11.29
CA GLU A 40 5.46 5.49 -12.54
C GLU A 40 6.95 5.61 -12.87
N ASN A 41 7.54 6.79 -12.69
CA ASN A 41 8.95 7.00 -12.92
C ASN A 41 9.81 6.17 -11.95
N SER A 42 9.41 6.14 -10.67
CA SER A 42 10.11 5.36 -9.66
C SER A 42 10.08 3.85 -9.97
N LEU A 43 8.93 3.35 -10.44
CA LEU A 43 8.75 1.93 -10.78
C LEU A 43 9.48 1.51 -12.09
N LYS A 44 9.77 2.44 -13.00
CA LYS A 44 10.52 2.18 -14.24
C LYS A 44 12.03 2.10 -14.03
N ASN A 45 12.54 2.70 -12.95
CA ASN A 45 13.95 2.69 -12.64
C ASN A 45 14.43 1.26 -12.32
N PRO A 46 15.71 0.94 -12.67
CA PRO A 46 16.29 -0.33 -12.26
C PRO A 46 16.35 -0.43 -10.73
N PRO A 47 16.30 -1.67 -10.17
CA PRO A 47 16.40 -1.85 -8.73
C PRO A 47 17.78 -1.40 -8.22
N VAL A 48 17.79 -0.69 -7.11
CA VAL A 48 18.98 -0.25 -6.40
C VAL A 48 19.19 -1.04 -5.12
N GLU A 49 20.43 -1.17 -4.66
CA GLU A 49 20.73 -1.81 -3.36
C GLU A 49 20.01 -1.06 -2.23
N LEU A 50 19.35 -1.79 -1.34
CA LEU A 50 18.70 -1.20 -0.17
C LEU A 50 19.76 -0.76 0.85
N THR A 51 19.76 0.52 1.17
CA THR A 51 20.63 1.11 2.21
C THR A 51 19.82 1.93 3.20
N GLN A 52 20.40 2.23 4.36
CA GLN A 52 19.73 3.06 5.36
C GLN A 52 19.40 4.48 4.88
N SER A 53 20.18 5.00 3.94
CA SER A 53 20.10 6.37 3.44
C SER A 53 19.12 6.56 2.26
N ASN A 54 18.77 5.49 1.52
CA ASN A 54 18.00 5.62 0.28
C ASN A 54 16.53 5.20 0.39
N LYS A 55 16.01 4.98 1.61
CA LYS A 55 14.63 4.53 1.82
C LYS A 55 13.62 5.59 1.43
N GLN A 56 12.90 5.35 0.35
CA GLN A 56 11.77 6.18 -0.08
C GLN A 56 10.60 5.33 -0.58
N ASN A 57 9.42 5.94 -0.59
CA ASN A 57 8.20 5.25 -1.06
C ASN A 57 8.29 4.97 -2.56
N TYR A 58 7.85 3.78 -2.97
CA TYR A 58 7.90 3.27 -4.34
C TYR A 58 9.30 3.05 -4.92
N LEU A 59 10.36 3.08 -4.09
CA LEU A 59 11.69 2.74 -4.54
C LEU A 59 11.76 1.25 -4.89
N LYS A 60 12.24 0.95 -6.09
CA LYS A 60 12.55 -0.42 -6.50
C LYS A 60 13.92 -0.80 -5.95
N ILE A 61 13.96 -1.91 -5.22
CA ILE A 61 15.18 -2.33 -4.50
C ILE A 61 15.58 -3.74 -4.89
N LYS A 62 16.89 -4.00 -4.73
CA LYS A 62 17.47 -5.32 -4.65
C LYS A 62 18.12 -5.48 -3.28
N THR A 63 17.95 -6.62 -2.65
CA THR A 63 18.50 -6.90 -1.32
C THR A 63 18.60 -8.39 -1.06
N SER A 64 19.26 -8.74 0.03
CA SER A 64 19.25 -10.08 0.62
C SER A 64 18.86 -9.99 2.10
N GLY A 65 18.37 -11.08 2.68
CA GLY A 65 17.99 -11.05 4.08
C GLY A 65 17.56 -12.42 4.62
N ASN A 66 17.48 -12.50 5.93
CA ASN A 66 17.02 -13.71 6.61
C ASN A 66 15.52 -13.61 6.87
N ILE A 67 14.75 -14.55 6.31
CA ILE A 67 13.29 -14.57 6.37
C ILE A 67 12.82 -15.49 7.47
N ASP A 68 11.92 -14.98 8.30
CA ASP A 68 11.26 -15.75 9.37
C ASP A 68 9.93 -16.30 8.84
N PHE A 69 9.93 -17.57 8.43
CA PHE A 69 8.74 -18.24 7.92
C PHE A 69 7.78 -18.69 9.04
N GLU A 70 8.24 -18.82 10.27
CA GLU A 70 7.40 -19.23 11.40
C GLU A 70 6.46 -18.10 11.84
N LYS A 71 6.87 -16.87 11.63
CA LYS A 71 6.10 -15.65 11.96
C LYS A 71 5.38 -15.06 10.74
N GLN A 72 4.90 -15.93 9.84
CA GLN A 72 4.12 -15.53 8.68
C GLN A 72 2.79 -14.89 9.10
N ILE A 73 2.41 -13.82 8.43
CA ILE A 73 1.18 -13.03 8.65
C ILE A 73 0.26 -13.20 7.45
N TYR A 74 -1.02 -13.48 7.70
CA TYR A 74 -2.06 -13.56 6.68
C TYR A 74 -2.97 -12.33 6.74
N LEU A 75 -2.72 -11.35 5.87
CA LEU A 75 -3.51 -10.13 5.79
C LEU A 75 -4.68 -10.32 4.82
N TYR A 76 -5.91 -10.34 5.33
CA TYR A 76 -7.11 -10.44 4.50
C TYR A 76 -7.18 -9.31 3.48
N ASN A 77 -7.28 -9.68 2.21
CA ASN A 77 -7.42 -8.73 1.10
C ASN A 77 -8.10 -9.41 -0.10
N LEU A 78 -8.79 -8.60 -0.89
CA LEU A 78 -9.34 -9.04 -2.17
C LEU A 78 -8.24 -8.95 -3.24
N ASN A 79 -8.26 -9.88 -4.21
CA ASN A 79 -7.45 -9.74 -5.41
C ASN A 79 -8.06 -8.68 -6.36
N ASP A 80 -7.46 -8.50 -7.53
CA ASP A 80 -7.92 -7.52 -8.53
C ASP A 80 -9.30 -7.87 -9.13
N ASP A 81 -9.70 -9.14 -9.07
CA ASP A 81 -11.00 -9.65 -9.53
C ASP A 81 -12.07 -9.61 -8.42
N GLY A 82 -11.72 -9.16 -7.22
CA GLY A 82 -12.60 -9.11 -6.07
C GLY A 82 -12.75 -10.43 -5.30
N THR A 83 -11.92 -11.44 -5.61
CA THR A 83 -11.93 -12.73 -4.88
C THR A 83 -11.28 -12.55 -3.52
N PRO A 84 -11.90 -13.08 -2.42
CA PRO A 84 -11.32 -13.01 -1.09
C PRO A 84 -10.11 -13.94 -0.94
N GLY A 85 -9.14 -13.49 -0.14
CA GLY A 85 -7.92 -14.23 0.13
C GLY A 85 -7.01 -13.48 1.08
N PHE A 86 -5.72 -13.81 1.06
CA PHE A 86 -4.74 -13.22 1.97
C PHE A 86 -3.49 -12.74 1.22
N GLU A 87 -3.00 -11.59 1.58
CA GLU A 87 -1.60 -11.23 1.33
C GLU A 87 -0.74 -11.91 2.39
N VAL A 88 0.31 -12.58 1.95
CA VAL A 88 1.24 -13.33 2.80
C VAL A 88 2.46 -12.47 3.09
N LEU A 89 2.67 -12.14 4.36
CA LEU A 89 3.79 -11.33 4.78
C LEU A 89 4.69 -12.11 5.76
N ASN A 90 6.00 -12.00 5.55
CA ASN A 90 6.98 -12.59 6.46
C ASN A 90 7.91 -11.51 7.02
N PRO A 91 8.31 -11.61 8.30
CA PRO A 91 9.43 -10.83 8.80
C PRO A 91 10.71 -11.15 8.02
N ILE A 92 11.46 -10.14 7.67
CA ILE A 92 12.79 -10.27 7.06
C ILE A 92 13.77 -9.34 7.76
N LEU A 93 14.93 -9.86 8.12
CA LEU A 93 16.03 -9.10 8.70
C LEU A 93 17.02 -8.71 7.60
N ILE A 94 17.23 -7.41 7.40
CA ILE A 94 18.16 -6.84 6.42
C ILE A 94 19.02 -5.81 7.15
N ASP A 95 20.33 -5.99 7.15
CA ASP A 95 21.30 -5.07 7.76
C ASP A 95 20.94 -4.63 9.19
N GLY A 96 20.44 -5.57 10.01
CA GLY A 96 20.06 -5.32 11.40
C GLY A 96 18.69 -4.66 11.61
N GLU A 97 17.93 -4.37 10.56
CA GLU A 97 16.58 -3.83 10.63
C GLU A 97 15.54 -4.84 10.13
N ASN A 98 14.42 -4.96 10.85
CA ASN A 98 13.35 -5.86 10.43
C ASN A 98 12.36 -5.12 9.51
N TYR A 99 12.02 -5.78 8.41
CA TYR A 99 10.98 -5.38 7.47
C TYR A 99 9.91 -6.44 7.38
N LEU A 100 8.73 -6.08 6.87
CA LEU A 100 7.77 -7.04 6.37
C LEU A 100 8.00 -7.23 4.86
N LEU A 101 8.18 -8.48 4.44
CA LEU A 101 8.21 -8.88 3.04
C LEU A 101 6.82 -9.38 2.64
N ASN A 102 6.12 -8.63 1.82
CA ASN A 102 4.88 -9.07 1.20
C ASN A 102 5.22 -9.94 0.00
N ARG A 103 4.96 -11.24 0.13
CA ARG A 103 5.26 -12.24 -0.89
C ARG A 103 4.19 -12.32 -1.98
N GLY A 104 3.02 -11.77 -1.71
CA GLY A 104 1.90 -11.77 -2.64
C GLY A 104 0.62 -12.34 -2.05
N TRP A 105 -0.37 -12.57 -2.91
CA TRP A 105 -1.70 -12.99 -2.56
C TRP A 105 -1.93 -14.49 -2.80
N ILE A 106 -2.69 -15.10 -1.89
CA ILE A 106 -3.21 -16.47 -2.01
C ILE A 106 -4.74 -16.47 -1.86
N PRO A 107 -5.47 -17.40 -2.50
CA PRO A 107 -6.89 -17.58 -2.24
C PRO A 107 -7.14 -18.06 -0.81
N PHE A 108 -8.37 -17.82 -0.33
CA PHE A 108 -8.76 -18.07 1.05
C PHE A 108 -8.51 -19.53 1.49
N GLU A 109 -8.81 -20.48 0.61
CA GLU A 109 -8.70 -21.92 0.86
C GLU A 109 -7.25 -22.41 1.01
N LYS A 110 -6.28 -21.58 0.62
CA LYS A 110 -4.85 -21.91 0.70
C LYS A 110 -4.15 -21.40 1.96
N LYS A 111 -4.89 -20.83 2.92
CA LYS A 111 -4.30 -20.32 4.16
C LYS A 111 -3.53 -21.42 4.92
N ASP A 112 -4.09 -22.61 4.98
CA ASP A 112 -3.53 -23.74 5.75
C ASP A 112 -2.57 -24.61 4.91
N MET A 113 -2.36 -24.26 3.65
CA MET A 113 -1.41 -24.92 2.76
C MET A 113 -0.22 -23.99 2.52
N PRO A 114 0.88 -24.12 3.28
CA PRO A 114 2.05 -23.30 3.09
C PRO A 114 2.81 -23.71 1.82
N GLU A 115 2.32 -23.34 0.65
CA GLU A 115 3.12 -23.36 -0.56
C GLU A 115 4.17 -22.25 -0.42
N ILE A 116 5.37 -22.64 -0.09
CA ILE A 116 6.50 -21.73 -0.02
C ILE A 116 6.93 -21.45 -1.45
N ASN A 117 6.79 -20.20 -1.88
CA ASN A 117 7.42 -19.75 -3.13
C ASN A 117 8.91 -20.03 -3.04
N MET A 118 9.42 -20.73 -4.01
CA MET A 118 10.86 -20.85 -4.20
C MET A 118 11.37 -19.56 -4.83
N PHE A 119 11.76 -18.62 -4.02
CA PHE A 119 12.55 -17.48 -4.44
C PHE A 119 13.88 -17.50 -3.65
N ASP A 120 14.90 -16.91 -4.24
CA ASP A 120 16.23 -16.87 -3.61
C ASP A 120 16.26 -15.74 -2.55
N PRO A 121 16.40 -16.07 -1.26
CA PRO A 121 16.51 -15.05 -0.20
C PRO A 121 17.75 -14.16 -0.33
N ASN A 122 18.74 -14.60 -1.11
CA ASN A 122 19.94 -13.81 -1.37
C ASN A 122 19.78 -12.83 -2.53
N ASN A 123 18.67 -12.90 -3.26
CA ASN A 123 18.41 -12.05 -4.43
C ASN A 123 16.96 -11.60 -4.48
N ILE A 124 16.55 -10.84 -3.47
CA ILE A 124 15.19 -10.31 -3.37
C ILE A 124 15.10 -9.02 -4.15
N VAL A 125 14.27 -9.00 -5.18
CA VAL A 125 13.87 -7.79 -5.88
C VAL A 125 12.46 -7.43 -5.45
N GLY A 126 12.24 -6.17 -5.09
CA GLY A 126 10.94 -5.71 -4.63
C GLY A 126 10.81 -4.21 -4.63
N THR A 127 9.63 -3.75 -4.26
CA THR A 127 9.31 -2.33 -4.18
C THR A 127 9.00 -1.93 -2.74
N LEU A 128 9.66 -0.91 -2.24
CA LEU A 128 9.37 -0.33 -0.93
C LEU A 128 8.06 0.42 -0.95
N LYS A 129 7.22 0.20 0.05
CA LYS A 129 6.00 0.98 0.25
C LYS A 129 5.82 1.32 1.72
N ILE A 130 5.49 2.57 2.00
CA ILE A 130 5.20 3.00 3.37
C ILE A 130 3.90 2.31 3.81
N GLN A 131 3.94 1.72 4.99
CA GLN A 131 2.78 1.13 5.64
C GLN A 131 1.65 2.15 5.79
N GLY A 132 0.45 1.79 5.32
CA GLY A 132 -0.73 2.63 5.47
C GLY A 132 -1.15 2.81 6.93
N ARG A 133 -1.91 3.86 7.21
CA ARG A 133 -2.52 4.06 8.53
C ARG A 133 -3.63 3.03 8.76
N LYS A 134 -3.86 2.64 10.03
CA LYS A 134 -4.99 1.78 10.42
C LYS A 134 -6.29 2.48 9.97
N ASN A 135 -7.13 1.74 9.24
CA ASN A 135 -8.47 2.21 8.92
C ASN A 135 -9.39 1.86 10.09
N ILE A 136 -10.02 2.87 10.67
CA ILE A 136 -10.93 2.72 11.82
C ILE A 136 -12.19 1.89 11.52
N PHE A 137 -12.52 1.73 10.24
CA PHE A 137 -13.68 0.92 9.81
C PHE A 137 -13.34 -0.56 9.58
N LYS A 138 -12.06 -0.95 9.70
CA LYS A 138 -11.66 -2.36 9.61
C LYS A 138 -11.82 -3.04 10.97
N PRO A 139 -12.22 -4.31 11.00
CA PRO A 139 -12.22 -5.11 12.22
C PRO A 139 -10.85 -5.14 12.90
N ASP A 140 -10.82 -5.48 14.16
CA ASP A 140 -9.57 -5.77 14.85
C ASP A 140 -8.97 -7.08 14.37
N ASN A 141 -7.65 -7.20 14.48
CA ASN A 141 -6.92 -8.39 14.07
C ASN A 141 -7.17 -9.54 15.07
N ASP A 142 -7.36 -10.74 14.57
CA ASP A 142 -7.30 -11.96 15.35
C ASP A 142 -5.87 -12.53 15.26
N ILE A 143 -5.07 -12.22 16.30
CA ILE A 143 -3.66 -12.59 16.33
C ILE A 143 -3.48 -14.08 16.61
N GLU A 144 -4.40 -14.70 17.40
CA GLU A 144 -4.34 -16.11 17.78
C GLU A 144 -4.58 -17.01 16.57
N GLU A 145 -5.62 -16.69 15.78
CA GLU A 145 -5.93 -17.40 14.54
C GLU A 145 -5.09 -16.91 13.34
N ASN A 146 -4.18 -15.97 13.55
CA ASN A 146 -3.37 -15.35 12.51
C ASN A 146 -4.23 -14.81 11.34
N TYR A 147 -5.30 -14.09 11.70
CA TYR A 147 -6.22 -13.48 10.76
C TYR A 147 -6.18 -11.94 10.87
N TRP A 148 -5.56 -11.31 9.89
CA TRP A 148 -5.26 -9.88 9.95
C TRP A 148 -6.14 -9.07 8.99
N PHE A 149 -6.73 -7.98 9.48
CA PHE A 149 -7.47 -7.02 8.66
C PHE A 149 -6.68 -5.74 8.41
N SER A 150 -5.69 -5.47 9.24
CA SER A 150 -4.83 -4.30 9.12
C SER A 150 -3.42 -4.61 9.65
N LEU A 151 -2.43 -4.01 9.01
CA LEU A 151 -1.07 -4.01 9.54
C LEU A 151 -0.93 -2.81 10.48
N ASN A 152 -0.77 -3.03 11.76
CA ASN A 152 -0.34 -2.02 12.72
C ASN A 152 0.89 -2.51 13.49
N ARG A 153 1.74 -1.59 13.90
CA ARG A 153 3.05 -1.93 14.47
C ARG A 153 2.94 -2.62 15.83
N GLU A 154 1.92 -2.27 16.60
CA GLU A 154 1.73 -2.83 17.94
C GLU A 154 1.38 -4.32 17.86
N ASP A 155 0.40 -4.67 17.03
CA ASP A 155 -0.01 -6.06 16.83
C ASP A 155 1.12 -6.89 16.19
N ILE A 156 1.80 -6.32 15.18
CA ILE A 156 2.95 -6.99 14.54
C ILE A 156 4.06 -7.24 15.57
N SER A 157 4.36 -6.25 16.42
CA SER A 157 5.38 -6.41 17.46
C SER A 157 4.98 -7.41 18.53
N LYS A 158 3.70 -7.49 18.91
CA LYS A 158 3.18 -8.50 19.83
C LYS A 158 3.32 -9.91 19.24
N PHE A 159 2.93 -10.09 17.99
CA PHE A 159 2.97 -11.40 17.31
C PHE A 159 4.39 -11.91 17.07
N THR A 160 5.29 -11.00 16.67
CA THR A 160 6.65 -11.37 16.24
C THR A 160 7.71 -11.20 17.32
N GLY A 161 7.44 -10.39 18.35
CA GLY A 161 8.44 -9.98 19.35
C GLY A 161 9.48 -8.97 18.83
N LYS A 162 9.29 -8.42 17.64
CA LYS A 162 10.28 -7.58 16.94
C LYS A 162 9.72 -6.18 16.64
N LYS A 163 10.61 -5.19 16.49
CA LYS A 163 10.26 -3.87 15.95
C LYS A 163 10.54 -3.82 14.46
N PHE A 164 9.66 -3.16 13.70
CA PHE A 164 9.71 -3.12 12.23
C PHE A 164 9.90 -1.71 11.68
N SER A 165 10.54 -1.66 10.53
CA SER A 165 10.57 -0.48 9.68
C SER A 165 9.15 0.00 9.33
N LYS A 166 9.01 1.28 8.99
CA LYS A 166 7.76 1.80 8.40
C LYS A 166 7.52 1.35 6.97
N TYR A 167 8.53 0.78 6.34
CA TYR A 167 8.46 0.31 4.97
C TYR A 167 8.16 -1.19 4.94
N ILE A 168 7.30 -1.57 3.99
CA ILE A 168 7.02 -2.95 3.61
C ILE A 168 7.67 -3.16 2.25
N ILE A 169 8.32 -4.30 2.06
CA ILE A 169 8.89 -4.72 0.79
C ILE A 169 7.83 -5.57 0.07
N TYR A 170 7.40 -5.14 -1.10
CA TYR A 170 6.54 -5.93 -1.96
C TYR A 170 7.40 -6.68 -2.96
N LEU A 171 7.41 -8.01 -2.87
CA LEU A 171 8.20 -8.88 -3.73
C LEU A 171 7.80 -8.70 -5.20
N ASP A 172 8.78 -8.50 -6.06
CA ASP A 172 8.63 -8.52 -7.52
C ASP A 172 8.98 -9.91 -8.04
N GLY A 173 8.21 -10.38 -9.01
CA GLY A 173 8.47 -11.65 -9.67
C GLY A 173 7.22 -12.27 -10.28
N ASN A 174 7.42 -13.36 -10.99
CA ASN A 174 6.33 -14.14 -11.58
C ASN A 174 6.23 -15.50 -10.87
N TYR A 175 5.72 -15.46 -9.64
CA TYR A 175 5.50 -16.66 -8.82
C TYR A 175 4.04 -17.08 -8.88
N GLN A 176 3.79 -18.39 -8.82
CA GLN A 176 2.44 -18.92 -8.93
C GLN A 176 1.63 -18.69 -7.65
N PHE A 177 2.20 -18.99 -6.48
CA PHE A 177 1.60 -18.75 -5.16
C PHE A 177 2.71 -18.61 -4.09
N PRO A 178 2.63 -17.65 -3.20
CA PRO A 178 1.78 -16.45 -3.29
C PRO A 178 2.03 -15.68 -4.59
N ARG A 179 1.00 -15.13 -5.19
CA ARG A 179 1.14 -14.34 -6.41
C ARG A 179 1.53 -12.91 -6.04
N PRO A 180 2.74 -12.43 -6.41
CA PRO A 180 3.15 -11.08 -6.10
C PRO A 180 2.16 -10.06 -6.65
N LYS A 181 1.82 -9.08 -5.82
CA LYS A 181 0.95 -7.98 -6.22
C LYS A 181 1.79 -6.90 -6.88
N LYS A 182 1.57 -6.67 -8.16
CA LYS A 182 2.22 -5.56 -8.86
C LYS A 182 1.81 -4.23 -8.23
N ILE A 183 2.78 -3.48 -7.74
CA ILE A 183 2.54 -2.10 -7.33
C ILE A 183 2.40 -1.28 -8.61
N THR A 184 1.24 -0.66 -8.77
CA THR A 184 0.94 0.22 -9.90
C THR A 184 0.57 1.59 -9.39
N ALA A 185 0.76 2.61 -10.23
CA ALA A 185 0.29 3.96 -9.97
C ALA A 185 -1.24 4.10 -10.11
N ASN A 186 -1.98 2.99 -10.10
CA ASN A 186 -3.44 2.98 -10.26
C ASN A 186 -4.14 3.56 -9.03
N ILE A 187 -3.96 4.85 -8.84
CA ILE A 187 -4.76 5.65 -7.91
C ILE A 187 -6.07 5.90 -8.63
N SER A 188 -7.18 5.31 -8.14
CA SER A 188 -8.50 5.46 -8.77
C SER A 188 -8.76 6.95 -9.09
N ASN A 189 -8.71 7.28 -10.38
CA ASN A 189 -8.88 8.66 -10.84
C ASN A 189 -10.34 8.87 -11.33
N ASN A 190 -11.29 8.66 -10.41
CA ASN A 190 -12.71 8.88 -10.70
C ASN A 190 -13.01 10.31 -11.15
N HIS A 191 -12.15 11.28 -10.80
CA HIS A 191 -12.30 12.68 -11.24
C HIS A 191 -12.11 12.85 -12.75
N LYS A 192 -11.30 12.01 -13.41
CA LYS A 192 -11.15 12.05 -14.87
C LYS A 192 -12.45 11.64 -15.59
N LYS A 193 -13.26 10.79 -14.95
CA LYS A 193 -14.56 10.32 -15.48
C LYS A 193 -15.66 11.36 -15.37
N TYR A 194 -15.53 12.33 -14.44
CA TYR A 194 -16.52 13.39 -14.21
C TYR A 194 -16.09 14.75 -14.79
N ALA A 195 -14.88 14.84 -15.34
CA ALA A 195 -14.36 16.07 -15.96
C ALA A 195 -14.45 16.04 -17.51
N MET A 196 -15.03 15.00 -18.09
CA MET A 196 -15.42 14.88 -19.50
C MET A 196 -16.95 15.07 -19.63
#